data_1a7dc6e10261a31c8db92ec6827dc81d
#
_entry.id   1a7dc6e10261a31c8db92ec6827dc81d
#
_cell.length_a   1.000
_cell.length_b   1.000
_cell.length_c   1.000
_cell.angle_alpha   90.00
_cell.angle_beta   90.00
_cell.angle_gamma   90.00
#
_symmetry.space_group_name_H-M   'P 1'
#
loop_
_entity.id
_entity.type
_entity.pdbx_description
1 polymer ?
#
loop_
_entity_poly.entity_id
_entity_poly.type
_entity_poly.pdbx_seq_one_letter_code
_entity_poly.pdbx_strand_id
1 'polypeptide(L)' 'MPKIVDHDQQREKFAEATIRIMARDGLDGVNMRAVAAEAGLSYGSLFHYFDSKDELLMHAV' A
#
# COMPACT_ATOMS: atom_id res chain seq x y z
N MET A 1 19.12 4.60 17.59
CA MET A 1 18.80 5.09 16.89
C MET A 1 17.62 5.17 16.57
N PRO A 2 17.16 5.71 16.49
CA PRO A 2 15.94 5.86 16.43
C PRO A 2 15.44 5.81 15.21
N LYS A 3 14.65 5.47 15.06
CA LYS A 3 14.17 5.48 14.18
C LYS A 3 13.13 6.01 13.99
N ILE A 4 12.65 6.38 13.68
CA ILE A 4 11.84 7.22 13.34
C ILE A 4 10.88 6.61 12.50
N VAL A 5 9.78 7.03 12.45
CA VAL A 5 8.84 6.57 11.69
C VAL A 5 9.18 6.71 10.41
N ASP A 6 9.09 5.89 9.67
CA ASP A 6 9.49 5.98 8.57
C ASP A 6 8.49 5.96 7.56
N HIS A 7 8.42 6.96 6.73
CA HIS A 7 7.59 7.02 5.56
C HIS A 7 7.89 5.85 4.64
N ASP A 8 9.13 5.41 4.60
CA ASP A 8 9.51 4.26 3.79
C ASP A 8 8.87 2.99 4.31
N GLN A 9 8.79 2.85 5.62
CA GLN A 9 8.15 1.68 6.19
C GLN A 9 6.67 1.66 5.88
N GLN A 10 6.02 2.82 5.90
CA GLN A 10 4.61 2.89 5.58
C GLN A 10 4.38 2.53 4.11
N ARG A 11 5.22 3.05 3.23
CA ARG A 11 5.12 2.72 1.82
C ARG A 11 5.30 1.23 1.60
N GLU A 12 6.22 0.63 2.33
CA GLU A 12 6.47 -0.80 2.20
C GLU A 12 5.26 -1.61 2.66
N LYS A 13 4.61 -1.19 3.71
CA LYS A 13 3.42 -1.89 4.17
C LYS A 13 2.33 -1.88 3.11
N PHE A 14 2.15 -0.74 2.46
CA PHE A 14 1.16 -0.64 1.40
C PHE A 14 1.56 -1.47 0.19
N ALA A 15 2.85 -1.47 -0.15
CA ALA A 15 3.33 -2.27 -1.29
C ALA A 15 3.15 -3.75 -1.03
N GLU A 16 3.46 -4.20 0.18
CA GLU A 16 3.30 -5.60 0.52
C GLU A 16 1.82 -6.00 0.50
N ALA A 17 0.96 -5.11 0.98
CA ALA A 17 -0.47 -5.37 0.96
C ALA A 17 -0.96 -5.51 -0.48
N THR A 18 -0.44 -4.67 -1.37
CA THR A 18 -0.80 -4.74 -2.78
C THR A 18 -0.39 -6.07 -3.38
N ILE A 19 0.81 -6.50 -3.08
CA ILE A 19 1.32 -7.77 -3.60
C ILE A 19 0.48 -8.94 -3.07
N ARG A 20 0.09 -8.90 -1.81
CA ARG A 20 -0.74 -9.95 -1.25
C ARG A 20 -2.09 -10.03 -1.94
N ILE A 21 -2.69 -8.88 -2.20
CA ILE A 21 -3.98 -8.84 -2.87
C ILE A 21 -3.85 -9.37 -4.29
N MET A 22 -2.78 -8.98 -4.99
CA MET A 22 -2.56 -9.46 -6.34
C MET A 22 -2.39 -10.97 -6.37
N ALA A 23 -1.68 -11.52 -5.40
CA ALA A 23 -1.45 -12.94 -5.34
C ALA A 23 -2.73 -13.71 -5.03
N ARG A 24 -3.61 -13.11 -4.24
CA ARG A 24 -4.82 -13.79 -3.82
C ARG A 24 -5.96 -13.57 -4.79
N ASP A 25 -6.17 -12.34 -5.20
CA ASP A 25 -7.33 -11.96 -6.00
C ASP A 25 -7.01 -11.48 -7.40
N GLY A 26 -5.77 -11.38 -7.76
CA GLY A 26 -5.37 -10.87 -9.06
C GLY A 26 -5.35 -9.36 -9.07
N LEU A 27 -4.91 -8.81 -10.19
CA LEU A 27 -4.79 -7.37 -10.32
C LEU A 27 -6.14 -6.68 -10.19
N ASP A 28 -7.21 -7.36 -10.62
CA ASP A 28 -8.53 -6.77 -10.53
C ASP A 28 -8.97 -6.56 -9.09
N GLY A 29 -8.41 -7.27 -8.16
CA GLY A 29 -8.75 -7.11 -6.76
C GLY A 29 -8.05 -5.95 -6.07
N VAL A 30 -7.09 -5.34 -6.76
CA VAL A 30 -6.32 -4.27 -6.16
C VAL A 30 -7.06 -2.95 -6.30
N ASN A 31 -7.34 -2.31 -5.18
CA ASN A 31 -7.87 -0.95 -5.19
C ASN A 31 -7.40 -0.29 -3.90
N MET A 32 -7.50 1.03 -3.86
CA MET A 32 -6.93 1.78 -2.74
C MET A 32 -7.53 1.37 -1.39
N ARG A 33 -8.83 1.14 -1.38
CA ARG A 33 -9.50 0.78 -0.13
C ARG A 33 -9.07 -0.61 0.35
N ALA A 34 -8.98 -1.56 -0.56
CA ALA A 34 -8.56 -2.90 -0.21
C ALA A 34 -7.12 -2.91 0.29
N VAL A 35 -6.26 -2.12 -0.34
CA VAL A 35 -4.86 -2.06 0.06
C VAL A 35 -4.75 -1.48 1.47
N ALA A 36 -5.49 -0.42 1.76
CA ALA A 36 -5.42 0.18 3.09
C ALA A 36 -5.90 -0.82 4.15
N ALA A 37 -6.97 -1.55 3.86
CA ALA A 37 -7.49 -2.53 4.79
C ALA A 37 -6.50 -3.66 4.99
N GLU A 38 -5.89 -4.13 3.92
CA GLU A 38 -4.94 -5.22 3.99
C GLU A 38 -3.69 -4.80 4.79
N ALA A 39 -3.28 -3.55 4.64
CA ALA A 39 -2.10 -3.05 5.34
C ALA A 39 -2.39 -2.73 6.80
N GLY A 40 -3.67 -2.66 7.16
CA GLY A 40 -4.03 -2.31 8.52
C GLY A 40 -3.87 -0.83 8.81
N LEU A 41 -3.92 0.00 7.76
CA LEU A 41 -3.75 1.43 7.91
C LEU A 41 -4.95 2.14 7.35
N SER A 42 -5.06 3.44 7.64
CA SER A 42 -6.24 4.16 7.21
C SER A 42 -6.18 4.49 5.72
N TYR A 43 -7.35 4.60 5.14
CA TYR A 43 -7.48 4.95 3.74
C TYR A 43 -6.85 6.33 3.48
N GLY A 44 -7.04 7.25 4.42
CA GLY A 44 -6.44 8.56 4.27
C GLY A 44 -4.93 8.53 4.29
N SER A 45 -4.34 7.66 5.10
CA SER A 45 -2.89 7.52 5.14
C SER A 45 -2.35 7.05 3.80
N LEU A 46 -3.08 6.17 3.13
CA LEU A 46 -2.65 5.67 1.84
C LEU A 46 -2.50 6.82 0.85
N PHE A 47 -3.48 7.71 0.81
CA PHE A 47 -3.41 8.83 -0.11
C PHE A 47 -2.33 9.84 0.25
N HIS A 48 -1.81 9.78 1.47
CA HIS A 48 -0.72 10.64 1.86
C HIS A 48 0.56 10.21 1.14
N TYR A 49 0.69 8.95 0.77
CA TYR A 49 1.89 8.44 0.15
C TYR A 49 1.72 8.14 -1.34
N PHE A 50 0.53 7.82 -1.78
CA PHE A 50 0.30 7.48 -3.17
C PHE A 50 -0.94 8.22 -3.66
N ASP A 51 -0.80 8.93 -4.77
CA ASP A 51 -1.92 9.70 -5.30
C ASP A 51 -2.95 8.82 -5.98
N SER A 52 -2.55 7.69 -6.50
CA SER A 52 -3.46 6.84 -7.23
C SER A 52 -3.01 5.40 -7.18
N LYS A 53 -3.88 4.52 -7.64
CA LYS A 53 -3.56 3.10 -7.70
C LYS A 53 -2.35 2.86 -8.59
N ASP A 54 -2.23 3.64 -9.65
CA ASP A 54 -1.10 3.47 -10.57
C ASP A 54 0.22 3.71 -9.87
N GLU A 55 0.29 4.75 -9.04
CA GLU A 55 1.52 5.02 -8.31
C GLU A 55 1.82 3.90 -7.33
N LEU A 56 0.80 3.39 -6.69
CA LEU A 56 0.95 2.29 -5.75
C LEU A 56 1.50 1.05 -6.46
N LEU A 57 0.94 0.73 -7.62
CA LEU A 57 1.38 -0.42 -8.37
C LEU A 57 2.81 -0.26 -8.84
N MET A 58 3.17 0.92 -9.27
CA MET A 58 4.55 1.18 -9.70
C MET A 58 5.53 0.99 -8.55
N HIS A 59 5.14 1.36 -7.36
CA HIS A 59 6.02 1.20 -6.21
C HIS A 59 6.12 -0.27 -5.80
N ALA A 60 5.06 -1.02 -5.96
CA ALA A 60 5.03 -2.43 -5.57
C ALA A 60 5.77 -3.34 -6.54
N VAL A 61 5.90 -2.91 -7.77
CA VAL A 61 6.54 -3.74 -8.80
C VAL A 61 8.10 -3.61 -8.86
#